data_8221b99841babe207831214429199445
#
_entry.id   8221b99841babe207831214429199445
#
_cell.length_a   1.000
_cell.length_b   1.000
_cell.length_c   1.000
_cell.angle_alpha   90.00
_cell.angle_beta   90.00
_cell.angle_gamma   90.00
#
_symmetry.space_group_name_H-M   'P 1'
#
loop_
_entity.id
_entity.type
_entity.pdbx_description
1 polymer ?
#
loop_
_entity_poly.entity_id
_entity_poly.type
_entity_poly.pdbx_seq_one_letter_code
_entity_poly.pdbx_strand_id
1 'polypeptide(L)'
;MGCCGSSEACIAGFSISTGAASRLISGYDSYGNTCGQKNGKIEGVELSGRDQTNNKYVFFLDPCNIDILNRKIKSMALCVSRCPDIELKTYTDVKKFALQNGSELCSYDIPVSKYPSHGERSKKCPKLPVPPSNSLPVFHRCTPVDISCYAQFAEAFVTFVSDNSMLHRVIAGVMASKEIIMGLCVLALVLSIILMVVIRYISVVLVWILTALVVLGSIGGTGVLWWLYVDHRTNLTDQTGTSPTPQQQVAADNVQALLVYAIFATVFTVILLLLLFFMRKRVALTITLFHVAGKVFTHLPLLALQPFWTFLSLMLFWVSWLGVLLFLGTAGSPVQSEEAGLVEYRMSGPLQYMVWYHAVGLIWISQFILACQQMTVAGAVVTYYFTRNKSELPMTPIVSSMLCLTRYHLGTVAKGSFIITLVEIPRLILTYIHNQLKGKENACARCMLKSCICCLWCLKKCLMYLNQNAYTATAINSTSFCTSARDAFAILVENALRVATINTVGDFVLFLGKVLIVSCTAFVGVLSLNYQRDYTVWVLPLLIVCLFSWLVAHCFLSVFEIVVDVLFLCFAVDTKHNDGSPGREFYMDKALMEFVEDSKNMAGRDRPEADGDGAEMKPMTHGGGTFA
;
A
#
# COMPACT_ATOMS: atom_id res chain seq x y z
N MET A 1 -2.05 -13.49 -20.78
CA MET A 1 -2.37 -13.91 -19.42
C MET A 1 -2.02 -15.36 -19.10
N GLY A 2 -2.03 -16.28 -20.06
CA GLY A 2 -1.62 -17.66 -19.83
C GLY A 2 -0.22 -17.87 -19.25
N CYS A 3 0.74 -16.96 -19.54
CA CYS A 3 2.12 -17.13 -19.08
C CYS A 3 2.35 -16.78 -17.59
N CYS A 4 1.63 -15.83 -16.99
CA CYS A 4 1.87 -15.51 -15.56
C CYS A 4 1.15 -16.47 -14.62
N GLY A 5 -0.10 -16.80 -14.88
CA GLY A 5 -0.83 -17.80 -14.07
C GLY A 5 -0.30 -19.21 -14.23
N SER A 6 0.21 -19.56 -15.43
CA SER A 6 0.87 -20.85 -15.67
C SER A 6 2.26 -20.94 -15.03
N SER A 7 2.99 -19.82 -14.86
CA SER A 7 4.31 -19.85 -14.23
C SER A 7 4.25 -20.01 -12.73
N GLU A 8 3.30 -19.37 -12.04
CA GLU A 8 3.09 -19.61 -10.60
C GLU A 8 2.59 -21.03 -10.34
N ALA A 9 1.68 -21.54 -11.17
CA ALA A 9 1.27 -22.93 -11.15
C ALA A 9 2.43 -23.89 -11.45
N CYS A 10 3.35 -23.54 -12.36
CA CYS A 10 4.56 -24.30 -12.64
C CYS A 10 5.52 -24.29 -11.44
N ILE A 11 5.74 -23.13 -10.79
CA ILE A 11 6.58 -23.03 -9.58
C ILE A 11 5.97 -23.86 -8.44
N ALA A 12 4.65 -23.75 -8.22
CA ALA A 12 3.94 -24.55 -7.23
C ALA A 12 4.03 -26.05 -7.56
N GLY A 13 3.81 -26.43 -8.82
CA GLY A 13 3.96 -27.80 -9.29
C GLY A 13 5.37 -28.35 -9.13
N PHE A 14 6.38 -27.56 -9.45
CA PHE A 14 7.79 -27.90 -9.21
C PHE A 14 8.09 -28.07 -7.72
N SER A 15 7.60 -27.17 -6.87
CA SER A 15 7.78 -27.26 -5.43
C SER A 15 7.12 -28.49 -4.82
N ILE A 16 5.98 -28.90 -5.36
CA ILE A 16 5.29 -30.14 -4.95
C ILE A 16 6.10 -31.37 -5.44
N SER A 17 6.54 -31.39 -6.70
CA SER A 17 7.28 -32.53 -7.28
C SER A 17 8.65 -32.75 -6.63
N THR A 18 9.32 -31.69 -6.15
CA THR A 18 10.60 -31.76 -5.44
C THR A 18 10.49 -32.05 -3.95
N GLY A 19 9.28 -32.26 -3.42
CA GLY A 19 9.02 -32.49 -2.00
C GLY A 19 9.16 -31.24 -1.12
N ALA A 20 9.30 -30.04 -1.72
CA ALA A 20 9.41 -28.78 -0.98
C ALA A 20 8.14 -28.50 -0.15
N ALA A 21 6.98 -28.86 -0.68
CA ALA A 21 5.70 -28.69 0.03
C ALA A 21 5.66 -29.55 1.30
N SER A 22 6.07 -30.81 1.24
CA SER A 22 6.12 -31.67 2.42
C SER A 22 7.17 -31.21 3.43
N ARG A 23 8.33 -30.73 2.99
CA ARG A 23 9.34 -30.14 3.88
C ARG A 23 8.85 -28.87 4.59
N LEU A 24 8.09 -28.02 3.91
CA LEU A 24 7.52 -26.82 4.54
C LEU A 24 6.47 -27.18 5.57
N ILE A 25 5.53 -28.08 5.25
CA ILE A 25 4.41 -28.47 6.12
C ILE A 25 4.89 -29.35 7.26
N SER A 26 5.54 -30.46 6.92
CA SER A 26 5.99 -31.45 7.92
C SER A 26 7.32 -31.08 8.57
N GLY A 27 8.14 -30.25 7.91
CA GLY A 27 9.50 -29.94 8.35
C GLY A 27 10.48 -31.06 8.04
N TYR A 28 11.75 -30.83 8.39
CA TYR A 28 12.84 -31.81 8.24
C TYR A 28 13.81 -31.69 9.42
N ASP A 29 14.51 -32.81 9.70
CA ASP A 29 15.54 -32.83 10.74
C ASP A 29 16.91 -32.38 10.21
N SER A 30 17.88 -32.27 11.09
CA SER A 30 19.26 -31.87 10.76
C SER A 30 20.04 -32.90 9.95
N TYR A 31 19.46 -34.05 9.67
CA TYR A 31 20.01 -35.10 8.81
C TYR A 31 19.33 -35.17 7.44
N GLY A 32 18.41 -34.24 7.16
CA GLY A 32 17.69 -34.14 5.90
C GLY A 32 16.48 -35.07 5.79
N ASN A 33 16.06 -35.76 6.86
CA ASN A 33 14.84 -36.57 6.84
C ASN A 33 13.64 -35.66 7.04
N THR A 34 12.65 -35.77 6.17
CA THR A 34 11.34 -35.08 6.34
C THR A 34 10.51 -35.83 7.40
N CYS A 35 9.97 -35.09 8.35
CA CYS A 35 9.19 -35.68 9.43
C CYS A 35 7.82 -36.19 8.91
N GLY A 36 7.31 -37.25 9.51
CA GLY A 36 6.02 -37.84 9.15
C GLY A 36 6.01 -38.71 7.88
N GLN A 37 7.18 -39.01 7.29
CA GLN A 37 7.26 -39.84 6.09
C GLN A 37 8.50 -40.76 6.06
N LYS A 38 8.51 -41.73 5.13
CA LYS A 38 9.65 -42.52 4.78
C LYS A 38 10.63 -41.69 3.94
N ASN A 39 11.91 -41.69 4.28
CA ASN A 39 12.92 -40.87 3.63
C ASN A 39 13.91 -41.73 2.82
N GLY A 40 14.46 -41.14 1.74
CA GLY A 40 15.56 -41.70 0.98
C GLY A 40 16.91 -41.34 1.60
N LYS A 41 17.93 -42.21 1.46
CA LYS A 41 19.27 -41.94 1.96
C LYS A 41 19.95 -40.83 1.14
N ILE A 42 20.56 -39.86 1.83
CA ILE A 42 21.37 -38.79 1.23
C ILE A 42 22.82 -39.22 1.29
N GLU A 43 23.52 -39.15 0.17
CA GLU A 43 24.93 -39.51 0.08
C GLU A 43 25.78 -38.65 1.03
N GLY A 44 26.67 -39.29 1.79
CA GLY A 44 27.55 -38.62 2.75
C GLY A 44 26.93 -38.31 4.11
N VAL A 45 25.64 -38.60 4.36
CA VAL A 45 24.95 -38.34 5.63
C VAL A 45 24.50 -39.64 6.29
N GLU A 46 25.21 -40.08 7.35
CA GLU A 46 25.02 -41.39 7.98
C GLU A 46 23.61 -41.63 8.56
N LEU A 47 22.98 -40.61 9.13
CA LEU A 47 21.67 -40.71 9.79
C LEU A 47 20.49 -40.27 8.91
N SER A 48 20.72 -40.09 7.59
CA SER A 48 19.67 -39.84 6.61
C SER A 48 18.97 -41.14 6.17
N GLY A 49 17.80 -41.03 5.57
CA GLY A 49 17.03 -42.16 5.05
C GLY A 49 16.26 -42.93 6.12
N ARG A 50 16.01 -42.34 7.29
CA ARG A 50 15.22 -42.95 8.37
C ARG A 50 13.72 -42.91 8.04
N ASP A 51 13.00 -43.92 8.51
CA ASP A 51 11.55 -43.93 8.51
C ASP A 51 11.04 -43.08 9.67
N GLN A 52 10.49 -41.90 9.33
CA GLN A 52 9.96 -40.94 10.30
C GLN A 52 8.42 -40.88 10.29
N THR A 53 7.75 -41.90 9.74
CA THR A 53 6.28 -41.92 9.58
C THR A 53 5.53 -41.63 10.90
N ASN A 54 6.05 -42.12 12.02
CA ASN A 54 5.48 -41.91 13.34
C ASN A 54 5.90 -40.59 14.00
N ASN A 55 6.96 -39.96 13.52
CA ASN A 55 7.57 -38.76 14.09
C ASN A 55 7.20 -37.55 13.23
N LYS A 56 6.00 -36.99 13.47
CA LYS A 56 5.41 -35.94 12.62
C LYS A 56 5.90 -34.54 12.92
N TYR A 57 6.47 -34.27 14.11
CA TYR A 57 6.79 -32.92 14.54
C TYR A 57 8.30 -32.69 14.53
N VAL A 58 8.72 -31.46 14.20
CA VAL A 58 10.11 -31.02 14.32
C VAL A 58 10.33 -30.39 15.67
N PHE A 59 11.32 -30.88 16.41
CA PHE A 59 11.78 -30.38 17.69
C PHE A 59 13.20 -29.83 17.58
N PHE A 60 13.45 -28.63 18.09
CA PHE A 60 14.77 -28.00 18.13
C PHE A 60 15.40 -28.19 19.50
N LEU A 61 16.66 -28.63 19.58
CA LEU A 61 17.36 -28.86 20.84
C LEU A 61 17.58 -27.58 21.66
N ASP A 62 17.76 -26.43 20.98
CA ASP A 62 17.84 -25.10 21.58
C ASP A 62 17.08 -24.10 20.67
N PRO A 63 15.76 -23.98 20.82
CA PRO A 63 14.95 -23.11 19.96
C PRO A 63 15.27 -21.62 20.14
N CYS A 64 15.96 -21.24 21.22
CA CYS A 64 16.33 -19.85 21.54
C CYS A 64 17.68 -19.44 20.93
N ASN A 65 18.46 -20.35 20.39
CA ASN A 65 19.73 -20.05 19.74
C ASN A 65 19.50 -19.62 18.28
N ILE A 66 19.19 -18.32 18.09
CA ILE A 66 18.85 -17.75 16.79
C ILE A 66 20.02 -16.92 16.27
N ASP A 67 20.49 -17.23 15.06
CA ASP A 67 21.41 -16.38 14.33
C ASP A 67 20.61 -15.30 13.56
N ILE A 68 20.70 -14.09 14.06
CA ILE A 68 19.96 -12.93 13.55
C ILE A 68 20.48 -12.50 12.18
N LEU A 69 21.79 -12.58 11.94
CA LEU A 69 22.42 -12.19 10.67
C LEU A 69 22.00 -13.12 9.54
N ASN A 70 22.00 -14.44 9.81
CA ASN A 70 21.64 -15.46 8.83
C ASN A 70 20.16 -15.87 8.89
N ARG A 71 19.38 -15.32 9.81
CA ARG A 71 17.94 -15.61 10.03
C ARG A 71 17.66 -17.11 10.20
N LYS A 72 18.51 -17.79 10.95
CA LYS A 72 18.44 -19.24 11.16
C LYS A 72 18.47 -19.59 12.65
N ILE A 73 17.79 -20.68 12.99
CA ILE A 73 17.95 -21.30 14.31
C ILE A 73 19.23 -22.13 14.26
N LYS A 74 20.28 -21.71 15.01
CA LYS A 74 21.55 -22.46 15.15
C LYS A 74 21.37 -23.59 16.14
N SER A 75 20.50 -24.52 15.85
CA SER A 75 20.21 -25.66 16.70
C SER A 75 19.93 -26.88 15.86
N MET A 76 20.35 -28.03 16.35
CA MET A 76 19.98 -29.32 15.77
C MET A 76 18.46 -29.50 15.86
N ALA A 77 17.84 -29.97 14.80
CA ALA A 77 16.43 -30.30 14.69
C ALA A 77 16.25 -31.82 14.58
N LEU A 78 15.27 -32.37 15.25
CA LEU A 78 14.93 -33.79 15.24
C LEU A 78 13.44 -33.99 14.95
N CYS A 79 13.08 -35.10 14.32
CA CYS A 79 11.69 -35.50 14.17
C CYS A 79 11.22 -36.26 15.43
N VAL A 80 10.10 -35.81 16.02
CA VAL A 80 9.52 -36.39 17.24
C VAL A 80 8.04 -36.74 17.01
N SER A 81 7.55 -37.72 17.77
CA SER A 81 6.14 -38.13 17.71
C SER A 81 5.21 -37.16 18.44
N ARG A 82 5.71 -36.53 19.52
CA ARG A 82 4.98 -35.57 20.34
C ARG A 82 5.91 -34.47 20.86
N CYS A 83 5.41 -33.22 20.91
CA CYS A 83 6.12 -32.11 21.54
C CYS A 83 6.03 -32.20 23.08
N PRO A 84 7.09 -31.77 23.83
CA PRO A 84 7.02 -31.67 25.26
C PRO A 84 5.95 -30.67 25.72
N ASP A 85 4.90 -31.12 26.35
CA ASP A 85 3.80 -30.31 26.91
C ASP A 85 4.07 -29.76 28.32
N ILE A 86 5.13 -30.27 28.98
CA ILE A 86 5.58 -29.85 30.29
C ILE A 86 7.05 -29.39 30.25
N GLU A 87 7.45 -28.56 31.20
CA GLU A 87 8.83 -28.16 31.35
C GLU A 87 9.70 -29.35 31.83
N LEU A 88 10.74 -29.70 31.03
CA LEU A 88 11.68 -30.77 31.39
C LEU A 88 12.95 -30.13 31.99
N LYS A 89 13.12 -30.28 33.33
CA LYS A 89 14.20 -29.63 34.07
C LYS A 89 15.48 -30.45 34.13
N THR A 90 15.37 -31.77 33.99
CA THR A 90 16.51 -32.69 34.11
C THR A 90 16.56 -33.67 32.95
N TYR A 91 17.75 -34.22 32.65
CA TYR A 91 17.86 -35.29 31.65
C TYR A 91 17.11 -36.57 32.05
N THR A 92 16.83 -36.76 33.34
CA THR A 92 15.95 -37.83 33.82
C THR A 92 14.52 -37.61 33.32
N ASP A 93 14.03 -36.37 33.33
CA ASP A 93 12.70 -36.03 32.79
C ASP A 93 12.66 -36.21 31.27
N VAL A 94 13.74 -35.80 30.56
CA VAL A 94 13.90 -36.03 29.13
C VAL A 94 13.85 -37.50 28.77
N LYS A 95 14.55 -38.35 29.57
CA LYS A 95 14.55 -39.81 29.40
C LYS A 95 13.18 -40.41 29.66
N LYS A 96 12.50 -39.97 30.72
CA LYS A 96 11.15 -40.41 31.06
C LYS A 96 10.15 -40.05 29.98
N PHE A 97 10.24 -38.81 29.45
CA PHE A 97 9.41 -38.35 28.35
C PHE A 97 9.62 -39.19 27.07
N ALA A 98 10.88 -39.47 26.71
CA ALA A 98 11.22 -40.30 25.57
C ALA A 98 10.65 -41.73 25.68
N LEU A 99 10.77 -42.35 26.86
CA LEU A 99 10.24 -43.71 27.11
C LEU A 99 8.70 -43.76 27.09
N GLN A 100 8.03 -42.72 27.61
CA GLN A 100 6.58 -42.68 27.70
C GLN A 100 5.90 -42.34 26.37
N ASN A 101 6.51 -41.47 25.58
CA ASN A 101 5.89 -40.91 24.35
C ASN A 101 6.52 -41.43 23.06
N GLY A 102 7.59 -42.23 23.11
CA GLY A 102 8.34 -42.68 21.95
C GLY A 102 9.03 -41.55 21.20
N SER A 103 9.24 -40.39 21.85
CA SER A 103 9.87 -39.18 21.26
C SER A 103 11.33 -39.09 21.69
N GLU A 104 12.25 -39.43 20.79
CA GLU A 104 13.68 -39.23 21.03
C GLU A 104 14.03 -37.75 20.95
N LEU A 105 14.43 -37.14 22.09
CA LEU A 105 14.78 -35.73 22.15
C LEU A 105 16.30 -35.47 22.06
N CYS A 106 17.15 -36.51 22.07
CA CYS A 106 18.55 -36.42 21.74
C CYS A 106 18.83 -36.96 20.33
N SER A 107 20.00 -36.64 19.77
CA SER A 107 20.43 -37.12 18.43
C SER A 107 20.26 -38.65 18.33
N TYR A 108 19.86 -39.11 17.15
CA TYR A 108 19.51 -40.52 16.87
C TYR A 108 20.65 -41.51 17.06
N ASP A 109 21.90 -41.05 17.20
CA ASP A 109 23.06 -41.88 17.54
C ASP A 109 23.17 -42.20 19.04
N ILE A 110 22.38 -41.53 19.89
CA ILE A 110 22.37 -41.72 21.34
C ILE A 110 21.11 -42.51 21.73
N PRO A 111 21.23 -43.80 22.05
CA PRO A 111 20.06 -44.55 22.53
C PRO A 111 19.55 -43.97 23.86
N VAL A 112 18.25 -44.07 24.12
CA VAL A 112 17.59 -43.50 25.30
C VAL A 112 18.19 -43.98 26.62
N SER A 113 18.77 -45.20 26.63
CA SER A 113 19.49 -45.77 27.77
C SER A 113 20.75 -44.99 28.19
N LYS A 114 21.40 -44.35 27.19
CA LYS A 114 22.67 -43.60 27.34
C LYS A 114 22.50 -42.08 27.38
N TYR A 115 21.29 -41.60 27.65
CA TYR A 115 21.09 -40.15 27.83
C TYR A 115 21.94 -39.63 28.99
N PRO A 116 22.49 -38.40 28.91
CA PRO A 116 23.37 -37.85 29.92
C PRO A 116 22.77 -37.93 31.33
N SER A 117 23.58 -38.31 32.30
CA SER A 117 23.26 -38.16 33.70
C SER A 117 23.68 -36.78 34.21
N HIS A 118 23.26 -36.37 35.38
CA HIS A 118 23.49 -35.06 35.99
C HIS A 118 24.86 -34.44 35.65
N GLY A 119 24.87 -33.26 34.98
CA GLY A 119 26.02 -32.38 34.86
C GLY A 119 26.74 -32.34 33.52
N GLU A 120 26.59 -33.32 32.62
CA GLU A 120 27.24 -33.30 31.30
C GLU A 120 26.42 -32.53 30.25
N ARG A 121 26.98 -31.43 29.75
CA ARG A 121 26.43 -30.71 28.58
C ARG A 121 26.76 -31.47 27.30
N SER A 122 25.81 -32.20 26.76
CA SER A 122 25.95 -32.80 25.44
C SER A 122 25.37 -31.85 24.37
N LYS A 123 26.16 -31.51 23.35
CA LYS A 123 25.67 -30.75 22.18
C LYS A 123 24.62 -31.51 21.34
N LYS A 124 24.46 -32.80 21.60
CA LYS A 124 23.55 -33.72 20.91
C LYS A 124 22.23 -33.96 21.65
N CYS A 125 22.05 -33.35 22.85
CA CYS A 125 20.82 -33.41 23.64
C CYS A 125 20.28 -32.02 23.90
N PRO A 126 18.98 -31.85 24.25
CA PRO A 126 18.37 -30.54 24.41
C PRO A 126 19.00 -29.78 25.59
N LYS A 127 19.04 -28.45 25.42
CA LYS A 127 19.48 -27.55 26.49
C LYS A 127 18.40 -27.47 27.56
N LEU A 128 18.78 -27.73 28.77
CA LEU A 128 17.90 -27.67 29.92
C LEU A 128 17.81 -26.25 30.50
N PRO A 129 16.67 -25.83 31.05
CA PRO A 129 15.37 -26.51 30.99
C PRO A 129 14.74 -26.46 29.58
N VAL A 130 14.08 -27.57 29.18
CA VAL A 130 13.31 -27.59 27.92
C VAL A 130 11.95 -26.94 28.19
N PRO A 131 11.60 -25.85 27.51
CA PRO A 131 10.31 -25.18 27.72
C PRO A 131 9.14 -26.04 27.22
N PRO A 132 7.96 -25.93 27.84
CA PRO A 132 6.76 -26.56 27.33
C PRO A 132 6.47 -26.02 25.94
N SER A 133 6.12 -26.90 25.02
CA SER A 133 5.93 -26.57 23.59
C SER A 133 4.60 -27.07 23.09
N ASN A 134 3.91 -26.22 22.30
CA ASN A 134 2.70 -26.59 21.60
C ASN A 134 3.05 -27.09 20.18
N SER A 135 2.32 -28.10 19.70
CA SER A 135 2.40 -28.54 18.32
C SER A 135 1.57 -27.61 17.43
N LEU A 136 2.21 -26.95 16.44
CA LEU A 136 1.50 -26.18 15.44
C LEU A 136 0.80 -27.12 14.44
N PRO A 137 -0.53 -27.01 14.27
CA PRO A 137 -1.29 -27.98 13.46
C PRO A 137 -0.97 -27.86 11.96
N VAL A 138 -0.57 -26.70 11.47
CA VAL A 138 -0.33 -26.45 10.04
C VAL A 138 1.10 -26.77 9.62
N PHE A 139 2.09 -26.49 10.48
CA PHE A 139 3.51 -26.64 10.13
C PHE A 139 4.23 -27.71 10.92
N HIS A 140 3.55 -28.54 11.69
CA HIS A 140 4.09 -29.67 12.46
C HIS A 140 5.40 -29.37 13.19
N ARG A 141 5.49 -28.22 13.85
CA ARG A 141 6.67 -27.82 14.64
C ARG A 141 6.32 -27.64 16.10
N CYS A 142 7.25 -28.01 16.96
CA CYS A 142 7.16 -27.76 18.39
C CYS A 142 7.54 -26.29 18.65
N THR A 143 6.58 -25.48 19.05
CA THR A 143 6.79 -24.07 19.40
C THR A 143 6.69 -23.88 20.90
N PRO A 144 7.72 -23.30 21.56
CA PRO A 144 7.65 -22.97 22.98
C PRO A 144 6.41 -22.12 23.30
N VAL A 145 5.77 -22.43 24.42
CA VAL A 145 4.59 -21.67 24.91
C VAL A 145 5.04 -20.29 25.41
N ASP A 146 6.24 -20.21 25.96
CA ASP A 146 6.84 -18.97 26.41
C ASP A 146 7.48 -18.24 25.21
N ILE A 147 6.90 -17.09 24.87
CA ILE A 147 7.31 -16.23 23.74
C ILE A 147 8.62 -15.49 24.03
N SER A 148 9.16 -15.54 25.26
CA SER A 148 10.41 -14.84 25.63
C SER A 148 11.60 -15.23 24.74
N CYS A 149 11.65 -16.45 24.26
CA CYS A 149 12.61 -16.95 23.27
C CYS A 149 12.51 -16.22 21.91
N TYR A 150 11.28 -15.96 21.46
CA TYR A 150 11.02 -15.25 20.21
C TYR A 150 11.05 -13.73 20.38
N ALA A 151 10.89 -13.25 21.63
CA ALA A 151 11.09 -11.85 21.97
C ALA A 151 12.52 -11.43 21.64
N GLN A 152 13.52 -12.27 21.93
CA GLN A 152 14.91 -12.02 21.53
C GLN A 152 15.10 -11.97 20.01
N PHE A 153 14.34 -12.75 19.24
CA PHE A 153 14.33 -12.65 17.77
C PHE A 153 13.58 -11.39 17.30
N ALA A 154 12.45 -11.09 17.90
CA ALA A 154 11.71 -9.85 17.68
C ALA A 154 12.52 -8.64 18.18
N GLU A 155 13.25 -8.78 19.29
CA GLU A 155 14.16 -7.81 19.86
C GLU A 155 15.32 -7.47 18.93
N ALA A 156 15.89 -8.45 18.30
CA ALA A 156 16.95 -8.25 17.32
C ALA A 156 16.42 -7.76 15.95
N PHE A 157 15.17 -8.05 15.63
CA PHE A 157 14.47 -7.42 14.50
C PHE A 157 14.05 -5.98 14.85
N VAL A 158 13.82 -5.68 16.12
CA VAL A 158 13.37 -4.38 16.67
C VAL A 158 14.54 -3.50 17.14
N THR A 159 15.71 -4.01 17.48
CA THR A 159 16.93 -3.19 17.64
C THR A 159 17.31 -2.48 16.35
N PHE A 160 16.75 -2.92 15.22
CA PHE A 160 16.76 -2.12 14.00
C PHE A 160 15.77 -0.95 14.03
N VAL A 161 14.83 -0.90 14.98
CA VAL A 161 13.73 0.09 15.13
C VAL A 161 13.53 0.51 16.59
N SER A 162 14.62 0.75 17.35
CA SER A 162 14.55 1.45 18.66
C SER A 162 13.72 0.80 19.80
N ASP A 163 14.39 0.66 20.93
CA ASP A 163 13.89 0.52 22.33
C ASP A 163 12.85 -0.58 22.71
N ASN A 164 13.36 -1.61 23.33
CA ASN A 164 12.68 -2.88 23.71
C ASN A 164 11.40 -2.79 24.55
N SER A 165 11.22 -1.71 25.30
CA SER A 165 10.05 -1.55 26.16
C SER A 165 8.78 -1.16 25.42
N MET A 166 8.90 -0.55 24.25
CA MET A 166 7.78 -0.02 23.45
C MET A 166 6.99 -1.13 22.76
N LEU A 167 7.65 -2.10 22.10
CA LEU A 167 6.96 -3.11 21.29
C LEU A 167 6.11 -4.07 22.15
N HIS A 168 6.60 -4.47 23.32
CA HIS A 168 5.84 -5.31 24.25
C HIS A 168 4.58 -4.59 24.75
N ARG A 169 4.70 -3.28 25.06
CA ARG A 169 3.56 -2.43 25.44
C ARG A 169 2.58 -2.26 24.29
N VAL A 170 3.09 -2.14 23.03
CA VAL A 170 2.27 -2.05 21.80
C VAL A 170 1.41 -3.30 21.65
N ILE A 171 2.04 -4.46 21.63
CA ILE A 171 1.34 -5.73 21.39
C ILE A 171 0.35 -6.00 22.52
N ALA A 172 0.74 -5.78 23.78
CA ALA A 172 -0.15 -5.93 24.92
C ALA A 172 -1.34 -4.95 24.86
N GLY A 173 -1.09 -3.67 24.53
CA GLY A 173 -2.12 -2.66 24.37
C GLY A 173 -3.10 -2.97 23.23
N VAL A 174 -2.61 -3.43 22.09
CA VAL A 174 -3.43 -3.85 20.93
C VAL A 174 -4.26 -5.08 21.28
N MET A 175 -3.68 -6.08 21.93
CA MET A 175 -4.41 -7.28 22.34
C MET A 175 -5.49 -7.00 23.38
N ALA A 176 -5.20 -6.12 24.36
CA ALA A 176 -6.18 -5.70 25.35
C ALA A 176 -7.35 -4.90 24.76
N SER A 177 -7.08 -4.14 23.70
CA SER A 177 -8.06 -3.22 23.08
C SER A 177 -8.64 -3.73 21.76
N LYS A 178 -8.42 -4.99 21.39
CA LYS A 178 -8.77 -5.56 20.07
C LYS A 178 -10.24 -5.34 19.67
N GLU A 179 -11.18 -5.47 20.60
CA GLU A 179 -12.61 -5.31 20.34
C GLU A 179 -12.97 -3.85 20.04
N ILE A 180 -12.36 -2.91 20.79
CA ILE A 180 -12.54 -1.47 20.57
C ILE A 180 -11.92 -1.08 19.23
N ILE A 181 -10.72 -1.57 18.91
CA ILE A 181 -10.04 -1.33 17.63
C ILE A 181 -10.91 -1.82 16.47
N MET A 182 -11.45 -3.03 16.54
CA MET A 182 -12.35 -3.57 15.52
C MET A 182 -13.61 -2.71 15.34
N GLY A 183 -14.23 -2.27 16.45
CA GLY A 183 -15.38 -1.37 16.41
C GLY A 183 -15.06 -0.02 15.75
N LEU A 184 -13.91 0.57 16.07
CA LEU A 184 -13.45 1.83 15.47
C LEU A 184 -13.08 1.68 13.98
N CYS A 185 -12.57 0.54 13.56
CA CYS A 185 -12.33 0.23 12.15
C CYS A 185 -13.65 0.15 11.36
N VAL A 186 -14.68 -0.48 11.92
CA VAL A 186 -16.02 -0.52 11.33
C VAL A 186 -16.63 0.88 11.28
N LEU A 187 -16.47 1.69 12.33
CA LEU A 187 -16.90 3.08 12.35
C LEU A 187 -16.24 3.90 11.22
N ALA A 188 -14.93 3.77 11.03
CA ALA A 188 -14.22 4.45 9.94
C ALA A 188 -14.75 4.07 8.56
N LEU A 189 -15.08 2.78 8.35
CA LEU A 189 -15.68 2.30 7.12
C LEU A 189 -17.07 2.91 6.88
N VAL A 190 -17.94 2.90 7.89
CA VAL A 190 -19.27 3.51 7.82
C VAL A 190 -19.19 5.01 7.55
N LEU A 191 -18.31 5.73 8.25
CA LEU A 191 -18.09 7.16 8.01
C LEU A 191 -17.59 7.45 6.60
N SER A 192 -16.73 6.59 6.04
CA SER A 192 -16.23 6.74 4.67
C SER A 192 -17.36 6.61 3.64
N ILE A 193 -18.25 5.62 3.81
CA ILE A 193 -19.42 5.45 2.94
C ILE A 193 -20.40 6.63 3.08
N ILE A 194 -20.67 7.07 4.31
CA ILE A 194 -21.55 8.23 4.56
C ILE A 194 -20.97 9.47 3.89
N LEU A 195 -19.66 9.71 4.03
CA LEU A 195 -19.01 10.88 3.43
C LEU A 195 -19.14 10.90 1.90
N MET A 196 -18.97 9.75 1.22
CA MET A 196 -19.15 9.68 -0.24
C MET A 196 -20.55 10.11 -0.69
N VAL A 197 -21.58 9.77 0.10
CA VAL A 197 -22.96 10.21 -0.17
C VAL A 197 -23.14 11.68 0.17
N VAL A 198 -22.59 12.13 1.30
CA VAL A 198 -22.73 13.50 1.82
C VAL A 198 -22.00 14.53 0.95
N ILE A 199 -20.86 14.17 0.34
CA ILE A 199 -20.11 15.04 -0.59
C ILE A 199 -21.03 15.59 -1.69
N ARG A 200 -22.00 14.81 -2.18
CA ARG A 200 -22.98 15.25 -3.16
C ARG A 200 -23.72 16.53 -2.76
N TYR A 201 -24.14 16.61 -1.49
CA TYR A 201 -24.97 17.70 -0.98
C TYR A 201 -24.14 18.88 -0.46
N ILE A 202 -22.96 18.60 0.07
CA ILE A 202 -22.12 19.56 0.78
C ILE A 202 -20.95 20.05 -0.09
N SER A 203 -20.72 19.48 -1.29
CA SER A 203 -19.56 19.82 -2.13
C SER A 203 -19.36 21.32 -2.33
N VAL A 204 -20.43 22.06 -2.63
CA VAL A 204 -20.40 23.52 -2.80
C VAL A 204 -19.95 24.20 -1.51
N VAL A 205 -20.64 23.91 -0.41
CA VAL A 205 -20.39 24.52 0.90
C VAL A 205 -19.00 24.13 1.41
N LEU A 206 -18.62 22.86 1.23
CA LEU A 206 -17.33 22.33 1.64
C LEU A 206 -16.17 23.03 0.92
N VAL A 207 -16.24 23.20 -0.39
CA VAL A 207 -15.21 23.90 -1.18
C VAL A 207 -15.08 25.35 -0.73
N TRP A 208 -16.20 26.05 -0.48
CA TRP A 208 -16.17 27.44 -0.02
C TRP A 208 -15.61 27.58 1.41
N ILE A 209 -16.03 26.72 2.33
CA ILE A 209 -15.46 26.67 3.70
C ILE A 209 -13.96 26.43 3.64
N LEU A 210 -13.51 25.50 2.81
CA LEU A 210 -12.13 25.19 2.63
C LEU A 210 -11.32 26.34 2.08
N THR A 211 -11.83 26.96 1.04
CA THR A 211 -11.20 28.15 0.45
C THR A 211 -11.07 29.25 1.50
N ALA A 212 -12.13 29.48 2.27
CA ALA A 212 -12.11 30.44 3.37
C ALA A 212 -11.08 30.07 4.45
N LEU A 213 -11.01 28.81 4.87
CA LEU A 213 -10.03 28.34 5.87
C LEU A 213 -8.58 28.49 5.38
N VAL A 214 -8.30 28.17 4.10
CA VAL A 214 -6.97 28.37 3.52
C VAL A 214 -6.59 29.83 3.45
N VAL A 215 -7.53 30.70 3.04
CA VAL A 215 -7.31 32.15 2.99
C VAL A 215 -7.07 32.71 4.39
N LEU A 216 -7.97 32.41 5.33
CA LEU A 216 -7.86 32.88 6.71
C LEU A 216 -6.61 32.30 7.40
N GLY A 217 -6.30 31.04 7.19
CA GLY A 217 -5.12 30.38 7.73
C GLY A 217 -3.81 30.94 7.17
N SER A 218 -3.75 31.24 5.86
CA SER A 218 -2.57 31.85 5.25
C SER A 218 -2.33 33.29 5.72
N ILE A 219 -3.40 34.09 5.81
CA ILE A 219 -3.34 35.47 6.34
C ILE A 219 -2.99 35.45 7.83
N GLY A 220 -3.68 34.61 8.62
CA GLY A 220 -3.44 34.47 10.05
C GLY A 220 -2.02 33.96 10.35
N GLY A 221 -1.55 32.94 9.64
CA GLY A 221 -0.20 32.41 9.78
C GLY A 221 0.89 33.44 9.43
N THR A 222 0.67 34.21 8.36
CA THR A 222 1.55 35.33 7.99
C THR A 222 1.54 36.41 9.07
N GLY A 223 0.38 36.76 9.61
CA GLY A 223 0.24 37.72 10.69
C GLY A 223 0.95 37.29 11.97
N VAL A 224 0.84 36.01 12.35
CA VAL A 224 1.55 35.45 13.51
C VAL A 224 3.06 35.51 13.31
N LEU A 225 3.58 35.18 12.11
CA LEU A 225 5.03 35.26 11.83
C LEU A 225 5.55 36.69 11.92
N TRP A 226 4.80 37.68 11.41
CA TRP A 226 5.16 39.07 11.55
C TRP A 226 5.09 39.55 13.01
N TRP A 227 4.08 39.12 13.75
CA TRP A 227 3.96 39.43 15.18
C TRP A 227 5.15 38.85 15.98
N LEU A 228 5.48 37.57 15.77
CA LEU A 228 6.64 36.94 16.40
C LEU A 228 7.95 37.66 16.05
N TYR A 229 8.13 38.07 14.78
CA TYR A 229 9.31 38.83 14.36
C TYR A 229 9.42 40.17 15.12
N VAL A 230 8.31 40.92 15.20
CA VAL A 230 8.30 42.23 15.89
C VAL A 230 8.56 42.04 17.39
N ASP A 231 7.90 41.07 18.03
CA ASP A 231 8.07 40.78 19.46
C ASP A 231 9.52 40.39 19.80
N HIS A 232 10.12 39.48 19.04
CA HIS A 232 11.52 39.08 19.26
C HIS A 232 12.50 40.21 18.95
N ARG A 233 12.22 41.05 17.97
CA ARG A 233 13.06 42.20 17.63
C ARG A 233 12.99 43.26 18.73
N THR A 234 11.85 43.59 19.30
CA THR A 234 11.69 44.57 20.40
C THR A 234 12.37 44.06 21.65
N ASN A 235 12.20 42.78 22.01
CA ASN A 235 12.88 42.17 23.16
C ASN A 235 14.42 42.17 23.03
N LEU A 236 14.96 42.09 21.79
CA LEU A 236 16.41 42.20 21.54
C LEU A 236 16.92 43.62 21.66
N THR A 237 16.13 44.62 21.24
CA THR A 237 16.49 46.07 21.33
C THR A 237 16.50 46.55 22.76
N ASP A 238 15.64 46.05 23.65
CA ASP A 238 15.58 46.38 25.06
C ASP A 238 16.76 45.81 25.88
N GLN A 239 17.47 44.81 25.35
CA GLN A 239 18.63 44.17 26.00
C GLN A 239 20.01 44.69 25.53
N THR A 240 20.07 45.73 24.69
CA THR A 240 21.34 46.33 24.21
C THR A 240 22.00 47.21 25.26
N GLY A 241 22.60 46.57 26.24
CA GLY A 241 23.54 47.16 27.18
C GLY A 241 24.75 46.27 27.38
N THR A 242 25.91 46.69 26.80
CA THR A 242 27.28 46.14 26.98
C THR A 242 27.55 44.72 26.45
N SER A 243 28.36 44.68 25.39
CA SER A 243 29.09 43.55 24.74
C SER A 243 28.29 42.26 24.45
N PRO A 244 28.24 41.79 23.18
CA PRO A 244 27.40 40.66 22.75
C PRO A 244 27.90 39.34 23.34
N THR A 245 27.10 38.73 24.19
CA THR A 245 27.32 37.38 24.66
C THR A 245 26.94 36.35 23.54
N PRO A 246 27.53 35.14 23.51
CA PRO A 246 27.22 34.13 22.50
C PRO A 246 25.72 33.78 22.39
N GLN A 247 24.95 33.95 23.47
CA GLN A 247 23.50 33.78 23.48
C GLN A 247 22.75 34.89 22.73
N GLN A 248 23.30 36.13 22.70
CA GLN A 248 22.70 37.25 21.96
C GLN A 248 22.93 37.12 20.45
N GLN A 249 24.04 36.50 20.00
CA GLN A 249 24.26 36.18 18.58
C GLN A 249 23.28 35.17 18.08
N VAL A 250 23.03 34.07 18.82
CA VAL A 250 22.01 33.06 18.48
C VAL A 250 20.60 33.67 18.43
N ALA A 251 20.27 34.58 19.33
CA ALA A 251 19.01 35.32 19.33
C ALA A 251 18.86 36.25 18.11
N ALA A 252 19.93 36.92 17.69
CA ALA A 252 19.96 37.77 16.49
C ALA A 252 19.78 36.93 15.21
N ASP A 253 20.46 35.79 15.11
CA ASP A 253 20.30 34.86 13.98
C ASP A 253 18.87 34.31 13.89
N ASN A 254 18.22 34.03 15.03
CA ASN A 254 16.82 33.60 15.07
C ASN A 254 15.87 34.72 14.61
N VAL A 255 16.10 35.97 14.95
CA VAL A 255 15.30 37.12 14.48
C VAL A 255 15.44 37.30 12.96
N GLN A 256 16.66 37.16 12.45
CA GLN A 256 16.88 37.20 11.00
C GLN A 256 16.21 36.04 10.26
N ALA A 257 16.24 34.85 10.82
CA ALA A 257 15.53 33.71 10.28
C ALA A 257 14.00 33.93 10.27
N LEU A 258 13.44 34.48 11.36
CA LEU A 258 12.01 34.82 11.44
C LEU A 258 11.59 35.86 10.39
N LEU A 259 12.46 36.87 10.12
CA LEU A 259 12.23 37.83 9.05
C LEU A 259 12.13 37.16 7.68
N VAL A 260 13.07 36.27 7.39
CA VAL A 260 13.10 35.53 6.13
C VAL A 260 11.82 34.69 5.99
N TYR A 261 11.42 33.97 7.04
CA TYR A 261 10.18 33.17 7.02
C TYR A 261 8.93 34.06 6.86
N ALA A 262 8.86 35.22 7.50
CA ALA A 262 7.74 36.15 7.36
C ALA A 262 7.63 36.70 5.92
N ILE A 263 8.76 37.03 5.28
CA ILE A 263 8.79 37.47 3.88
C ILE A 263 8.32 36.35 2.96
N PHE A 264 8.87 35.13 3.11
CA PHE A 264 8.46 33.97 2.31
C PHE A 264 6.97 33.68 2.47
N ALA A 265 6.44 33.69 3.71
CA ALA A 265 5.02 33.48 3.98
C ALA A 265 4.15 34.56 3.33
N THR A 266 4.60 35.83 3.34
CA THR A 266 3.87 36.94 2.70
C THR A 266 3.81 36.76 1.18
N VAL A 267 4.96 36.46 0.53
CA VAL A 267 5.03 36.18 -0.91
C VAL A 267 4.15 35.00 -1.27
N PHE A 268 4.23 33.91 -0.51
CA PHE A 268 3.41 32.72 -0.72
C PHE A 268 1.91 33.03 -0.60
N THR A 269 1.50 33.79 0.44
CA THR A 269 0.09 34.20 0.64
C THR A 269 -0.41 35.04 -0.51
N VAL A 270 0.38 36.01 -1.00
CA VAL A 270 0.00 36.83 -2.15
C VAL A 270 -0.16 36.00 -3.43
N ILE A 271 0.79 35.10 -3.71
CA ILE A 271 0.71 34.18 -4.86
C ILE A 271 -0.53 33.31 -4.75
N LEU A 272 -0.80 32.74 -3.56
CA LEU A 272 -1.97 31.88 -3.31
C LEU A 272 -3.29 32.64 -3.53
N LEU A 273 -3.42 33.86 -3.05
CA LEU A 273 -4.60 34.70 -3.25
C LEU A 273 -4.82 35.05 -4.72
N LEU A 274 -3.76 35.40 -5.46
CA LEU A 274 -3.82 35.65 -6.89
C LEU A 274 -4.25 34.39 -7.65
N LEU A 275 -3.67 33.24 -7.29
CA LEU A 275 -4.00 31.96 -7.90
C LEU A 275 -5.46 31.59 -7.66
N LEU A 276 -5.97 31.72 -6.46
CA LEU A 276 -7.39 31.49 -6.13
C LEU A 276 -8.32 32.43 -6.92
N PHE A 277 -7.94 33.69 -7.07
CA PHE A 277 -8.72 34.67 -7.84
C PHE A 277 -8.83 34.27 -9.32
N PHE A 278 -7.70 33.91 -9.96
CA PHE A 278 -7.70 33.47 -11.37
C PHE A 278 -8.39 32.12 -11.58
N MET A 279 -8.34 31.23 -10.59
CA MET A 279 -8.87 29.87 -10.71
C MET A 279 -10.36 29.75 -10.33
N ARG A 280 -11.02 30.83 -9.85
CA ARG A 280 -12.43 30.80 -9.34
C ARG A 280 -13.44 30.18 -10.32
N LYS A 281 -13.32 30.50 -11.65
CA LYS A 281 -14.23 29.95 -12.68
C LYS A 281 -14.01 28.43 -12.88
N ARG A 282 -12.80 27.93 -12.64
CA ARG A 282 -12.43 26.51 -12.80
C ARG A 282 -12.82 25.69 -11.59
N VAL A 283 -12.82 26.30 -10.41
CA VAL A 283 -13.34 25.70 -9.18
C VAL A 283 -14.83 25.36 -9.32
N ALA A 284 -15.60 26.20 -10.01
CA ALA A 284 -17.02 25.94 -10.29
C ALA A 284 -17.23 24.63 -11.09
N LEU A 285 -16.40 24.36 -12.12
CA LEU A 285 -16.46 23.10 -12.86
C LEU A 285 -16.18 21.90 -11.94
N THR A 286 -15.17 22.01 -11.06
CA THR A 286 -14.84 20.94 -10.13
C THR A 286 -16.01 20.65 -9.19
N ILE A 287 -16.67 21.68 -8.66
CA ILE A 287 -17.85 21.55 -7.80
C ILE A 287 -18.97 20.83 -8.55
N THR A 288 -19.24 21.22 -9.81
CA THR A 288 -20.27 20.58 -10.64
C THR A 288 -19.94 19.10 -10.89
N LEU A 289 -18.67 18.77 -11.17
CA LEU A 289 -18.23 17.38 -11.33
C LEU A 289 -18.38 16.57 -10.05
N PHE A 290 -18.07 17.13 -8.88
CA PHE A 290 -18.30 16.49 -7.59
C PHE A 290 -19.78 16.20 -7.34
N HIS A 291 -20.65 17.15 -7.68
CA HIS A 291 -22.09 16.97 -7.58
C HIS A 291 -22.58 15.83 -8.49
N VAL A 292 -22.12 15.78 -9.74
CA VAL A 292 -22.46 14.72 -10.69
C VAL A 292 -21.87 13.38 -10.23
N ALA A 293 -20.64 13.36 -9.74
CA ALA A 293 -20.04 12.15 -9.17
C ALA A 293 -20.88 11.58 -8.01
N GLY A 294 -21.39 12.45 -7.13
CA GLY A 294 -22.32 12.04 -6.08
C GLY A 294 -23.63 11.44 -6.60
N LYS A 295 -24.15 11.95 -7.76
CA LYS A 295 -25.31 11.34 -8.44
C LYS A 295 -24.96 9.94 -8.98
N VAL A 296 -23.76 9.76 -9.53
CA VAL A 296 -23.29 8.44 -10.01
C VAL A 296 -23.34 7.42 -8.87
N PHE A 297 -22.81 7.72 -7.69
CA PHE A 297 -22.84 6.82 -6.55
C PHE A 297 -24.26 6.50 -6.06
N THR A 298 -25.21 7.40 -6.26
CA THR A 298 -26.62 7.14 -5.91
C THR A 298 -27.27 6.15 -6.88
N HIS A 299 -26.94 6.22 -8.19
CA HIS A 299 -27.48 5.30 -9.19
C HIS A 299 -26.68 3.99 -9.28
N LEU A 300 -25.41 4.01 -8.89
CA LEU A 300 -24.49 2.88 -8.92
C LEU A 300 -23.95 2.56 -7.51
N PRO A 301 -24.79 2.11 -6.56
CA PRO A 301 -24.35 1.93 -5.16
C PRO A 301 -23.26 0.86 -5.02
N LEU A 302 -23.22 -0.16 -5.88
CA LEU A 302 -22.16 -1.17 -5.90
C LEU A 302 -20.76 -0.61 -6.18
N LEU A 303 -20.67 0.60 -6.73
CA LEU A 303 -19.41 1.29 -6.96
C LEU A 303 -18.68 1.59 -5.63
N ALA A 304 -19.44 1.88 -4.57
CA ALA A 304 -18.88 2.10 -3.23
C ALA A 304 -18.27 0.83 -2.62
N LEU A 305 -18.66 -0.36 -3.08
CA LEU A 305 -18.10 -1.64 -2.61
C LEU A 305 -16.85 -2.08 -3.38
N GLN A 306 -16.51 -1.37 -4.48
CA GLN A 306 -15.38 -1.72 -5.34
C GLN A 306 -14.03 -1.77 -4.59
N PRO A 307 -13.71 -0.84 -3.67
CA PRO A 307 -12.46 -0.91 -2.90
C PRO A 307 -12.35 -2.18 -2.06
N PHE A 308 -13.47 -2.64 -1.51
CA PHE A 308 -13.51 -3.86 -0.71
C PHE A 308 -13.15 -5.10 -1.54
N TRP A 309 -13.74 -5.24 -2.73
CA TRP A 309 -13.44 -6.34 -3.65
C TRP A 309 -11.99 -6.33 -4.12
N THR A 310 -11.45 -5.14 -4.39
CA THR A 310 -10.04 -4.99 -4.77
C THR A 310 -9.10 -5.34 -3.63
N PHE A 311 -9.41 -4.88 -2.42
CA PHE A 311 -8.65 -5.24 -1.23
C PHE A 311 -8.66 -6.76 -0.98
N LEU A 312 -9.82 -7.39 -1.07
CA LEU A 312 -9.95 -8.84 -0.92
C LEU A 312 -9.12 -9.60 -1.98
N SER A 313 -9.18 -9.14 -3.23
CA SER A 313 -8.40 -9.74 -4.33
C SER A 313 -6.90 -9.58 -4.12
N LEU A 314 -6.44 -8.42 -3.65
CA LEU A 314 -5.03 -8.17 -3.33
C LEU A 314 -4.57 -9.03 -2.14
N MET A 315 -5.38 -9.13 -1.09
CA MET A 315 -5.05 -9.95 0.08
C MET A 315 -4.95 -11.43 -0.29
N LEU A 316 -5.90 -11.93 -1.08
CA LEU A 316 -5.88 -13.31 -1.56
C LEU A 316 -4.64 -13.57 -2.42
N PHE A 317 -4.31 -12.64 -3.32
CA PHE A 317 -3.11 -12.73 -4.13
C PHE A 317 -1.83 -12.71 -3.28
N TRP A 318 -1.71 -11.80 -2.31
CA TRP A 318 -0.51 -11.72 -1.47
C TRP A 318 -0.33 -12.93 -0.57
N VAL A 319 -1.41 -13.49 -0.04
CA VAL A 319 -1.37 -14.74 0.74
C VAL A 319 -0.91 -15.90 -0.15
N SER A 320 -1.44 -16.03 -1.36
CA SER A 320 -1.02 -17.07 -2.30
C SER A 320 0.43 -16.87 -2.75
N TRP A 321 0.84 -15.62 -3.02
CA TRP A 321 2.21 -15.26 -3.37
C TRP A 321 3.20 -15.61 -2.24
N LEU A 322 2.85 -15.27 -1.00
CA LEU A 322 3.66 -15.62 0.18
C LEU A 322 3.76 -17.15 0.34
N GLY A 323 2.66 -17.88 0.12
CA GLY A 323 2.66 -19.34 0.12
C GLY A 323 3.65 -19.91 -0.89
N VAL A 324 3.62 -19.43 -2.13
CA VAL A 324 4.56 -19.85 -3.18
C VAL A 324 6.01 -19.48 -2.83
N LEU A 325 6.24 -18.30 -2.25
CA LEU A 325 7.58 -17.89 -1.79
C LEU A 325 8.12 -18.81 -0.70
N LEU A 326 7.28 -19.21 0.26
CA LEU A 326 7.67 -20.16 1.31
C LEU A 326 8.01 -21.54 0.72
N PHE A 327 7.21 -22.04 -0.24
CA PHE A 327 7.52 -23.29 -0.93
C PHE A 327 8.81 -23.19 -1.74
N LEU A 328 9.06 -22.09 -2.42
CA LEU A 328 10.28 -21.86 -3.17
C LEU A 328 11.51 -21.82 -2.25
N GLY A 329 11.35 -21.22 -1.04
CA GLY A 329 12.40 -21.17 -0.01
C GLY A 329 12.85 -22.55 0.49
N THR A 330 11.98 -23.55 0.43
CA THR A 330 12.28 -24.95 0.85
C THR A 330 12.65 -25.88 -0.31
N ALA A 331 12.62 -25.39 -1.55
CA ALA A 331 12.85 -26.18 -2.77
C ALA A 331 14.34 -26.40 -3.11
N GLY A 332 15.26 -26.13 -2.19
CA GLY A 332 16.69 -26.27 -2.39
C GLY A 332 17.18 -27.72 -2.47
N SER A 333 18.43 -27.91 -2.88
CA SER A 333 19.16 -29.18 -2.77
C SER A 333 19.80 -29.34 -1.39
N PRO A 334 19.84 -30.56 -0.83
CA PRO A 334 20.49 -30.80 0.44
C PRO A 334 22.01 -30.62 0.30
N VAL A 335 22.60 -29.80 1.14
CA VAL A 335 24.05 -29.54 1.22
C VAL A 335 24.48 -29.75 2.66
N GLN A 336 25.59 -30.45 2.85
CA GLN A 336 26.17 -30.64 4.17
C GLN A 336 26.85 -29.35 4.64
N SER A 337 26.46 -28.84 5.80
CA SER A 337 27.04 -27.62 6.38
C SER A 337 28.41 -27.92 6.98
N GLU A 338 29.41 -27.09 6.68
CA GLU A 338 30.77 -27.24 7.21
C GLU A 338 30.86 -27.11 8.75
N GLU A 339 29.97 -26.34 9.37
CA GLU A 339 30.03 -26.03 10.82
C GLU A 339 29.60 -27.18 11.74
N ALA A 340 28.83 -28.16 11.29
CA ALA A 340 28.32 -29.22 12.17
C ALA A 340 28.01 -30.57 11.50
N GLY A 341 28.34 -30.76 10.21
CA GLY A 341 27.95 -31.96 9.47
C GLY A 341 26.44 -32.11 9.27
N LEU A 342 25.66 -31.06 9.54
CA LEU A 342 24.21 -31.04 9.44
C LEU A 342 23.78 -30.70 8.01
N VAL A 343 22.66 -31.27 7.58
CA VAL A 343 22.10 -31.04 6.24
C VAL A 343 21.29 -29.77 6.23
N GLU A 344 21.58 -28.90 5.28
CA GLU A 344 20.86 -27.68 4.98
C GLU A 344 20.38 -27.69 3.54
N TYR A 345 19.10 -27.31 3.30
CA TYR A 345 18.60 -27.15 1.95
C TYR A 345 18.96 -25.75 1.42
N ARG A 346 19.90 -25.67 0.47
CA ARG A 346 20.31 -24.40 -0.16
C ARG A 346 19.72 -24.27 -1.54
N MET A 347 19.29 -23.06 -1.87
CA MET A 347 18.79 -22.77 -3.22
C MET A 347 19.92 -22.86 -4.24
N SER A 348 19.72 -23.65 -5.29
CA SER A 348 20.60 -23.69 -6.46
C SER A 348 20.43 -22.43 -7.31
N GLY A 349 21.41 -22.12 -8.20
CA GLY A 349 21.37 -20.92 -9.05
C GLY A 349 20.06 -20.71 -9.82
N PRO A 350 19.47 -21.73 -10.47
CA PRO A 350 18.17 -21.58 -11.14
C PRO A 350 17.03 -21.14 -10.21
N LEU A 351 17.00 -21.63 -8.97
CA LEU A 351 15.97 -21.25 -7.99
C LEU A 351 16.11 -19.80 -7.51
N GLN A 352 17.32 -19.27 -7.44
CA GLN A 352 17.55 -17.86 -7.12
C GLN A 352 16.95 -16.95 -8.20
N TYR A 353 17.10 -17.29 -9.49
CA TYR A 353 16.45 -16.53 -10.57
C TYR A 353 14.91 -16.61 -10.49
N MET A 354 14.35 -17.76 -10.08
CA MET A 354 12.92 -17.90 -9.85
C MET A 354 12.40 -16.97 -8.74
N VAL A 355 13.18 -16.75 -7.65
CA VAL A 355 12.80 -15.79 -6.58
C VAL A 355 12.72 -14.37 -7.14
N TRP A 356 13.69 -13.94 -7.97
CA TRP A 356 13.66 -12.63 -8.61
C TRP A 356 12.46 -12.48 -9.56
N TYR A 357 12.20 -13.49 -10.38
CA TYR A 357 11.03 -13.53 -11.24
C TYR A 357 9.71 -13.42 -10.45
N HIS A 358 9.63 -14.15 -9.34
CA HIS A 358 8.48 -14.12 -8.43
C HIS A 358 8.31 -12.73 -7.77
N ALA A 359 9.42 -12.07 -7.39
CA ALA A 359 9.37 -10.69 -6.87
C ALA A 359 8.87 -9.67 -7.91
N VAL A 360 9.29 -9.80 -9.18
CA VAL A 360 8.74 -8.98 -10.29
C VAL A 360 7.25 -9.26 -10.46
N GLY A 361 6.82 -10.52 -10.36
CA GLY A 361 5.43 -10.94 -10.42
C GLY A 361 4.57 -10.28 -9.34
N LEU A 362 5.08 -10.14 -8.11
CA LEU A 362 4.38 -9.45 -7.02
C LEU A 362 3.99 -8.01 -7.41
N ILE A 363 4.97 -7.27 -7.94
CA ILE A 363 4.77 -5.87 -8.32
C ILE A 363 3.78 -5.79 -9.48
N TRP A 364 4.00 -6.56 -10.55
CA TRP A 364 3.18 -6.50 -11.75
C TRP A 364 1.73 -6.92 -11.51
N ILE A 365 1.50 -8.06 -10.84
CA ILE A 365 0.13 -8.56 -10.60
C ILE A 365 -0.62 -7.64 -9.63
N SER A 366 0.06 -7.07 -8.61
CA SER A 366 -0.56 -6.07 -7.74
C SER A 366 -1.02 -4.84 -8.54
N GLN A 367 -0.18 -4.30 -9.42
CA GLN A 367 -0.54 -3.18 -10.31
C GLN A 367 -1.65 -3.57 -11.29
N PHE A 368 -1.66 -4.82 -11.77
CA PHE A 368 -2.69 -5.34 -12.64
C PHE A 368 -4.07 -5.42 -11.96
N ILE A 369 -4.14 -5.87 -10.71
CA ILE A 369 -5.39 -5.91 -9.93
C ILE A 369 -5.94 -4.49 -9.73
N LEU A 370 -5.07 -3.52 -9.39
CA LEU A 370 -5.46 -2.11 -9.25
C LEU A 370 -5.93 -1.51 -10.59
N ALA A 371 -5.26 -1.83 -11.69
CA ALA A 371 -5.65 -1.39 -13.02
C ALA A 371 -6.99 -2.02 -13.48
N CYS A 372 -7.29 -3.26 -13.09
CA CYS A 372 -8.61 -3.87 -13.30
C CYS A 372 -9.70 -3.10 -12.56
N GLN A 373 -9.46 -2.66 -11.33
CA GLN A 373 -10.38 -1.79 -10.60
C GLN A 373 -10.65 -0.50 -11.37
N GLN A 374 -9.60 0.21 -11.79
CA GLN A 374 -9.73 1.47 -12.51
C GLN A 374 -10.55 1.31 -13.79
N MET A 375 -10.25 0.28 -14.59
CA MET A 375 -11.00 0.01 -15.84
C MET A 375 -12.45 -0.39 -15.58
N THR A 376 -12.73 -1.17 -14.52
CA THR A 376 -14.10 -1.56 -14.15
C THR A 376 -14.93 -0.35 -13.72
N VAL A 377 -14.36 0.52 -12.89
CA VAL A 377 -15.00 1.78 -12.47
C VAL A 377 -15.22 2.67 -13.68
N ALA A 378 -14.20 2.86 -14.52
CA ALA A 378 -14.31 3.66 -15.74
C ALA A 378 -15.43 3.17 -16.66
N GLY A 379 -15.49 1.88 -16.95
CA GLY A 379 -16.54 1.31 -17.80
C GLY A 379 -17.95 1.51 -17.24
N ALA A 380 -18.14 1.35 -15.93
CA ALA A 380 -19.44 1.57 -15.29
C ALA A 380 -19.86 3.06 -15.35
N VAL A 381 -18.92 3.98 -15.09
CA VAL A 381 -19.18 5.44 -15.12
C VAL A 381 -19.42 5.93 -16.55
N VAL A 382 -18.65 5.44 -17.54
CA VAL A 382 -18.83 5.73 -18.96
C VAL A 382 -20.22 5.29 -19.42
N THR A 383 -20.64 4.07 -19.07
CA THR A 383 -21.99 3.57 -19.36
C THR A 383 -23.05 4.47 -18.75
N TYR A 384 -22.88 4.90 -17.48
CA TYR A 384 -23.81 5.84 -16.86
C TYR A 384 -23.84 7.19 -17.60
N TYR A 385 -22.66 7.75 -17.96
CA TYR A 385 -22.58 9.06 -18.61
C TYR A 385 -23.29 9.09 -19.95
N PHE A 386 -23.00 8.14 -20.84
CA PHE A 386 -23.53 8.10 -22.20
C PHE A 386 -24.93 7.49 -22.36
N THR A 387 -25.53 6.97 -21.28
CA THR A 387 -26.94 6.54 -21.30
C THR A 387 -27.84 7.73 -21.04
N ARG A 388 -28.58 8.19 -22.06
CA ARG A 388 -29.51 9.34 -21.96
C ARG A 388 -30.64 9.06 -20.97
N ASN A 389 -31.30 7.92 -21.14
CA ASN A 389 -32.39 7.52 -20.25
C ASN A 389 -31.86 6.64 -19.12
N LYS A 390 -31.77 7.19 -17.90
CA LYS A 390 -31.20 6.46 -16.74
C LYS A 390 -32.05 5.25 -16.32
N SER A 391 -33.29 5.11 -16.81
CA SER A 391 -34.13 3.91 -16.59
C SER A 391 -33.69 2.71 -17.45
N GLU A 392 -32.93 2.95 -18.53
CA GLU A 392 -32.40 1.92 -19.42
C GLU A 392 -31.02 1.40 -18.99
N LEU A 393 -30.48 1.90 -17.87
CA LEU A 393 -29.23 1.41 -17.33
C LEU A 393 -29.34 -0.08 -16.99
N PRO A 394 -28.31 -0.89 -17.28
CA PRO A 394 -28.25 -2.28 -16.83
C PRO A 394 -28.42 -2.35 -15.32
N MET A 395 -29.05 -3.43 -14.83
CA MET A 395 -29.30 -3.59 -13.40
C MET A 395 -28.00 -3.59 -12.55
N THR A 396 -26.89 -4.03 -13.15
CA THR A 396 -25.56 -4.09 -12.53
C THR A 396 -24.47 -3.62 -13.49
N PRO A 397 -24.33 -2.29 -13.74
CA PRO A 397 -23.35 -1.78 -14.71
C PRO A 397 -21.91 -2.16 -14.38
N ILE A 398 -21.58 -2.30 -13.10
CA ILE A 398 -20.23 -2.69 -12.64
C ILE A 398 -19.93 -4.13 -13.03
N VAL A 399 -20.87 -5.05 -12.85
CA VAL A 399 -20.68 -6.45 -13.22
C VAL A 399 -20.56 -6.59 -14.74
N SER A 400 -21.38 -5.84 -15.48
CA SER A 400 -21.30 -5.77 -16.95
C SER A 400 -19.92 -5.23 -17.40
N SER A 401 -19.43 -4.16 -16.76
CA SER A 401 -18.10 -3.60 -17.05
C SER A 401 -16.98 -4.60 -16.70
N MET A 402 -17.09 -5.31 -15.60
CA MET A 402 -16.12 -6.34 -15.20
C MET A 402 -16.11 -7.52 -16.19
N LEU A 403 -17.26 -7.96 -16.67
CA LEU A 403 -17.37 -9.00 -17.70
C LEU A 403 -16.79 -8.54 -19.03
N CYS A 404 -17.06 -7.30 -19.44
CA CYS A 404 -16.48 -6.69 -20.63
C CYS A 404 -14.96 -6.61 -20.52
N LEU A 405 -14.43 -6.16 -19.37
CA LEU A 405 -13.01 -6.13 -19.08
C LEU A 405 -12.37 -7.52 -19.23
N THR A 406 -12.95 -8.53 -18.56
CA THR A 406 -12.36 -9.88 -18.56
C THR A 406 -12.42 -10.54 -19.95
N ARG A 407 -13.42 -10.22 -20.76
CA ARG A 407 -13.61 -10.83 -22.07
C ARG A 407 -12.81 -10.13 -23.18
N TYR A 408 -12.68 -8.80 -23.13
CA TYR A 408 -12.15 -8.03 -24.25
C TYR A 408 -10.93 -7.15 -23.92
N HIS A 409 -10.78 -6.68 -22.67
CA HIS A 409 -9.82 -5.62 -22.37
C HIS A 409 -8.71 -6.01 -21.36
N LEU A 410 -8.57 -7.30 -21.02
CA LEU A 410 -7.49 -7.75 -20.13
C LEU A 410 -6.10 -7.40 -20.65
N GLY A 411 -5.90 -7.44 -21.97
CA GLY A 411 -4.63 -7.05 -22.60
C GLY A 411 -4.29 -5.58 -22.44
N THR A 412 -5.30 -4.70 -22.47
CA THR A 412 -5.15 -3.26 -22.22
C THR A 412 -4.64 -2.99 -20.82
N VAL A 413 -5.27 -3.60 -19.83
CA VAL A 413 -4.91 -3.47 -18.41
C VAL A 413 -3.54 -4.08 -18.12
N ALA A 414 -3.24 -5.25 -18.71
CA ALA A 414 -1.94 -5.91 -18.57
C ALA A 414 -0.79 -5.04 -19.13
N LYS A 415 -0.99 -4.38 -20.27
CA LYS A 415 -0.01 -3.46 -20.85
C LYS A 415 0.25 -2.25 -19.96
N GLY A 416 -0.79 -1.56 -19.52
CA GLY A 416 -0.64 -0.39 -18.67
C GLY A 416 0.03 -0.70 -17.32
N SER A 417 -0.37 -1.79 -16.65
CA SER A 417 0.25 -2.22 -15.41
C SER A 417 1.72 -2.64 -15.59
N PHE A 418 2.05 -3.25 -16.72
CA PHE A 418 3.43 -3.63 -17.05
C PHE A 418 4.33 -2.41 -17.22
N ILE A 419 3.86 -1.36 -17.90
CA ILE A 419 4.62 -0.11 -18.08
C ILE A 419 4.94 0.54 -16.72
N ILE A 420 3.99 0.54 -15.77
CA ILE A 420 4.24 1.04 -14.41
C ILE A 420 5.30 0.18 -13.71
N THR A 421 5.23 -1.13 -13.86
CA THR A 421 6.17 -2.07 -13.25
C THR A 421 7.60 -1.85 -13.77
N LEU A 422 7.76 -1.58 -15.08
CA LEU A 422 9.07 -1.28 -15.69
C LEU A 422 9.74 -0.03 -15.10
N VAL A 423 8.97 0.94 -14.60
CA VAL A 423 9.51 2.13 -13.95
C VAL A 423 9.72 1.91 -12.45
N GLU A 424 8.86 1.11 -11.83
CA GLU A 424 8.93 0.85 -10.38
C GLU A 424 10.13 -0.01 -9.99
N ILE A 425 10.47 -1.03 -10.78
CA ILE A 425 11.60 -1.93 -10.49
C ILE A 425 12.93 -1.17 -10.39
N PRO A 426 13.36 -0.37 -11.40
CA PRO A 426 14.58 0.43 -11.28
C PRO A 426 14.56 1.38 -10.09
N ARG A 427 13.42 1.99 -9.79
CA ARG A 427 13.26 2.86 -8.64
C ARG A 427 13.51 2.12 -7.32
N LEU A 428 12.94 0.92 -7.15
CA LEU A 428 13.16 0.08 -5.97
C LEU A 428 14.63 -0.34 -5.83
N ILE A 429 15.26 -0.73 -6.93
CA ILE A 429 16.68 -1.10 -6.97
C ILE A 429 17.55 0.09 -6.55
N LEU A 430 17.34 1.28 -7.13
CA LEU A 430 18.09 2.48 -6.77
C LEU A 430 17.87 2.90 -5.31
N THR A 431 16.64 2.76 -4.81
CA THR A 431 16.32 3.02 -3.41
C THR A 431 17.05 2.04 -2.47
N TYR A 432 17.10 0.77 -2.83
CA TYR A 432 17.85 -0.25 -2.09
C TYR A 432 19.35 0.07 -2.08
N ILE A 433 19.94 0.36 -3.25
CA ILE A 433 21.35 0.77 -3.37
C ILE A 433 21.64 2.01 -2.52
N HIS A 434 20.78 3.02 -2.59
CA HIS A 434 20.92 4.24 -1.79
C HIS A 434 20.92 3.94 -0.28
N ASN A 435 20.07 3.04 0.19
CA ASN A 435 20.00 2.65 1.59
C ASN A 435 21.24 1.83 2.03
N GLN A 436 21.78 0.98 1.17
CA GLN A 436 22.98 0.18 1.45
C GLN A 436 24.25 1.02 1.49
N LEU A 437 24.32 2.06 0.66
CA LEU A 437 25.48 2.96 0.58
C LEU A 437 25.44 4.11 1.62
N LYS A 438 24.44 4.12 2.50
CA LYS A 438 24.28 5.16 3.52
C LYS A 438 25.51 5.26 4.41
N GLY A 439 26.26 6.37 4.30
CA GLY A 439 27.50 6.64 5.07
C GLY A 439 28.82 6.34 4.35
N LYS A 440 28.83 5.71 3.16
CA LYS A 440 30.05 5.35 2.42
C LYS A 440 30.26 6.16 1.13
N GLU A 441 29.27 6.94 0.71
CA GLU A 441 29.24 7.62 -0.60
C GLU A 441 29.68 9.08 -0.51
N ASN A 442 30.26 9.54 -1.62
CA ASN A 442 30.53 10.96 -1.83
C ASN A 442 29.21 11.74 -1.96
N ALA A 443 29.19 13.00 -1.52
CA ALA A 443 28.00 13.87 -1.55
C ALA A 443 27.38 13.98 -2.97
N CYS A 444 28.22 13.98 -4.02
CA CYS A 444 27.79 14.02 -5.41
C CYS A 444 27.03 12.76 -5.82
N ALA A 445 27.54 11.57 -5.50
CA ALA A 445 26.89 10.30 -5.81
C ALA A 445 25.52 10.18 -5.12
N ARG A 446 25.44 10.63 -3.87
CA ARG A 446 24.17 10.69 -3.11
C ARG A 446 23.15 11.62 -3.76
N CYS A 447 23.57 12.79 -4.22
CA CYS A 447 22.71 13.75 -4.91
C CYS A 447 22.17 13.17 -6.22
N MET A 448 23.05 12.54 -7.03
CA MET A 448 22.65 11.87 -8.27
C MET A 448 21.63 10.75 -8.03
N LEU A 449 21.87 9.86 -7.06
CA LEU A 449 20.95 8.78 -6.73
C LEU A 449 19.57 9.31 -6.29
N LYS A 450 19.54 10.33 -5.42
CA LYS A 450 18.28 10.97 -5.01
C LYS A 450 17.54 11.60 -6.19
N SER A 451 18.27 12.29 -7.09
CA SER A 451 17.69 12.89 -8.29
C SER A 451 17.09 11.83 -9.22
N CYS A 452 17.80 10.72 -9.47
CA CYS A 452 17.30 9.62 -10.28
C CYS A 452 16.04 8.98 -9.65
N ILE A 453 16.03 8.72 -8.34
CA ILE A 453 14.87 8.19 -7.62
C ILE A 453 13.69 9.16 -7.72
N CYS A 454 13.92 10.47 -7.60
CA CYS A 454 12.90 11.50 -7.74
C CYS A 454 12.34 11.54 -9.17
N CYS A 455 13.20 11.51 -10.20
CA CYS A 455 12.77 11.48 -11.60
C CYS A 455 11.91 10.25 -11.92
N LEU A 456 12.32 9.07 -11.45
CA LEU A 456 11.53 7.85 -11.63
C LEU A 456 10.20 7.90 -10.87
N TRP A 457 10.17 8.52 -9.70
CA TRP A 457 8.93 8.74 -8.95
C TRP A 457 7.97 9.67 -9.70
N CYS A 458 8.46 10.79 -10.24
CA CYS A 458 7.67 11.70 -11.08
C CYS A 458 7.15 10.99 -12.33
N LEU A 459 8.02 10.25 -13.04
CA LEU A 459 7.65 9.49 -14.22
C LEU A 459 6.56 8.45 -13.91
N LYS A 460 6.70 7.71 -12.79
CA LYS A 460 5.68 6.77 -12.33
C LYS A 460 4.33 7.46 -12.13
N LYS A 461 4.31 8.61 -11.46
CA LYS A 461 3.07 9.38 -11.21
C LYS A 461 2.42 9.83 -12.52
N CYS A 462 3.19 10.37 -13.46
CA CYS A 462 2.69 10.76 -14.77
C CYS A 462 2.12 9.57 -15.55
N LEU A 463 2.81 8.43 -15.54
CA LEU A 463 2.34 7.21 -16.22
C LEU A 463 1.08 6.64 -15.58
N MET A 464 0.99 6.63 -14.24
CA MET A 464 -0.23 6.18 -13.54
C MET A 464 -1.43 7.02 -13.95
N TYR A 465 -1.29 8.35 -13.99
CA TYR A 465 -2.35 9.26 -14.39
C TYR A 465 -2.73 9.07 -15.87
N LEU A 466 -1.73 8.95 -16.76
CA LEU A 466 -1.97 8.68 -18.17
C LEU A 466 -2.67 7.33 -18.39
N ASN A 467 -2.25 6.28 -17.70
CA ASN A 467 -2.87 4.96 -17.82
C ASN A 467 -4.33 4.96 -17.36
N GLN A 468 -4.65 5.63 -16.26
CA GLN A 468 -6.03 5.77 -15.78
C GLN A 468 -6.93 6.42 -16.83
N ASN A 469 -6.46 7.50 -17.45
CA ASN A 469 -7.18 8.17 -18.52
C ASN A 469 -7.23 7.36 -19.82
N ALA A 470 -6.17 6.58 -20.12
CA ALA A 470 -6.18 5.65 -21.26
C ALA A 470 -7.20 4.52 -21.07
N TYR A 471 -7.37 4.02 -19.85
CA TYR A 471 -8.43 3.04 -19.56
C TYR A 471 -9.83 3.62 -19.76
N THR A 472 -10.03 4.88 -19.35
CA THR A 472 -11.29 5.60 -19.60
C THR A 472 -11.53 5.80 -21.10
N ALA A 473 -10.53 6.22 -21.85
CA ALA A 473 -10.64 6.36 -23.30
C ALA A 473 -10.89 5.03 -24.01
N THR A 474 -10.29 3.93 -23.52
CA THR A 474 -10.61 2.57 -24.00
C THR A 474 -12.06 2.19 -23.70
N ALA A 475 -12.57 2.55 -22.52
CA ALA A 475 -13.96 2.29 -22.14
C ALA A 475 -14.95 3.08 -23.00
N ILE A 476 -14.60 4.28 -23.45
CA ILE A 476 -15.41 5.12 -24.36
C ILE A 476 -15.38 4.57 -25.80
N ASN A 477 -14.18 4.35 -26.35
CA ASN A 477 -13.96 4.14 -27.79
C ASN A 477 -13.68 2.67 -28.15
N SER A 478 -13.49 1.78 -27.20
CA SER A 478 -13.09 0.37 -27.37
C SER A 478 -11.81 0.19 -28.22
N THR A 479 -10.92 1.18 -28.24
CA THR A 479 -9.68 1.17 -29.02
C THR A 479 -8.53 0.51 -28.27
N SER A 480 -7.39 0.25 -28.96
CA SER A 480 -6.20 -0.34 -28.35
C SER A 480 -5.59 0.59 -27.30
N PHE A 481 -4.91 0.03 -26.28
CA PHE A 481 -4.27 0.81 -25.21
C PHE A 481 -3.42 1.98 -25.70
N CYS A 482 -2.56 1.77 -26.71
CA CYS A 482 -1.66 2.82 -27.21
C CYS A 482 -2.42 3.94 -27.93
N THR A 483 -3.47 3.61 -28.68
CA THR A 483 -4.35 4.58 -29.35
C THR A 483 -5.12 5.38 -28.30
N SER A 484 -5.76 4.69 -27.35
CA SER A 484 -6.49 5.33 -26.24
C SER A 484 -5.59 6.23 -25.38
N ALA A 485 -4.34 5.81 -25.11
CA ALA A 485 -3.38 6.61 -24.35
C ALA A 485 -2.99 7.90 -25.10
N ARG A 486 -2.80 7.82 -26.43
CA ARG A 486 -2.51 9.00 -27.27
C ARG A 486 -3.68 9.96 -27.29
N ASP A 487 -4.88 9.44 -27.48
CA ASP A 487 -6.09 10.27 -27.57
C ASP A 487 -6.41 10.92 -26.22
N ALA A 488 -6.29 10.16 -25.10
CA ALA A 488 -6.41 10.71 -23.76
C ALA A 488 -5.37 11.81 -23.50
N PHE A 489 -4.10 11.56 -23.85
CA PHE A 489 -3.03 12.54 -23.69
C PHE A 489 -3.31 13.84 -24.45
N ALA A 490 -3.75 13.76 -25.70
CA ALA A 490 -4.12 14.94 -26.49
C ALA A 490 -5.23 15.76 -25.81
N ILE A 491 -6.29 15.10 -25.32
CA ILE A 491 -7.39 15.76 -24.61
C ILE A 491 -6.90 16.40 -23.30
N LEU A 492 -6.05 15.70 -22.54
CA LEU A 492 -5.49 16.23 -21.30
C LEU A 492 -4.61 17.46 -21.52
N VAL A 493 -3.78 17.46 -22.57
CA VAL A 493 -2.92 18.61 -22.92
C VAL A 493 -3.77 19.81 -23.37
N GLU A 494 -4.76 19.60 -24.25
CA GLU A 494 -5.72 20.63 -24.69
C GLU A 494 -6.44 21.27 -23.49
N ASN A 495 -6.70 20.51 -22.42
CA ASN A 495 -7.40 20.94 -21.22
C ASN A 495 -6.50 21.03 -19.95
N ALA A 496 -5.18 21.14 -20.12
CA ALA A 496 -4.20 21.00 -19.02
C ALA A 496 -4.51 21.87 -17.79
N LEU A 497 -4.93 23.13 -18.01
CA LEU A 497 -5.28 24.03 -16.90
C LEU A 497 -6.58 23.63 -16.17
N ARG A 498 -7.56 23.03 -16.87
CA ARG A 498 -8.78 22.49 -16.23
C ARG A 498 -8.45 21.25 -15.43
N VAL A 499 -7.66 20.36 -16.00
CA VAL A 499 -7.14 19.14 -15.34
C VAL A 499 -6.39 19.50 -14.07
N ALA A 500 -5.44 20.43 -14.14
CA ALA A 500 -4.68 20.85 -12.97
C ALA A 500 -5.58 21.40 -11.85
N THR A 501 -6.63 22.14 -12.20
CA THR A 501 -7.58 22.66 -11.21
C THR A 501 -8.40 21.55 -10.56
N ILE A 502 -8.94 20.64 -11.37
CA ILE A 502 -9.77 19.54 -10.89
C ILE A 502 -8.95 18.68 -9.93
N ASN A 503 -7.72 18.33 -10.31
CA ASN A 503 -6.84 17.53 -9.47
C ASN A 503 -6.48 18.29 -8.18
N THR A 504 -6.03 19.54 -8.26
CA THR A 504 -5.62 20.30 -7.07
C THR A 504 -6.77 20.53 -6.09
N VAL A 505 -7.93 20.97 -6.59
CA VAL A 505 -9.12 21.22 -5.73
C VAL A 505 -9.71 19.90 -5.27
N GLY A 506 -9.77 18.91 -6.15
CA GLY A 506 -10.27 17.58 -5.86
C GLY A 506 -9.46 16.88 -4.76
N ASP A 507 -8.16 16.79 -4.94
CA ASP A 507 -7.23 16.20 -3.96
C ASP A 507 -7.35 16.86 -2.58
N PHE A 508 -7.49 18.18 -2.57
CA PHE A 508 -7.60 18.94 -1.34
C PHE A 508 -8.95 18.66 -0.61
N VAL A 509 -10.06 18.64 -1.34
CA VAL A 509 -11.37 18.29 -0.78
C VAL A 509 -11.40 16.88 -0.22
N LEU A 510 -10.85 15.92 -0.98
CA LEU A 510 -10.77 14.53 -0.57
C LEU A 510 -9.80 14.33 0.61
N PHE A 511 -8.68 15.06 0.64
CA PHE A 511 -7.76 15.08 1.79
C PHE A 511 -8.48 15.50 3.07
N LEU A 512 -9.27 16.57 3.01
CA LEU A 512 -10.03 17.01 4.18
C LEU A 512 -11.12 16.02 4.59
N GLY A 513 -11.73 15.36 3.62
CA GLY A 513 -12.63 14.24 3.90
C GLY A 513 -11.93 13.14 4.69
N LYS A 514 -10.69 12.79 4.31
CA LYS A 514 -9.86 11.81 5.04
C LYS A 514 -9.56 12.28 6.46
N VAL A 515 -9.15 13.55 6.62
CA VAL A 515 -8.86 14.15 7.93
C VAL A 515 -10.13 14.16 8.81
N LEU A 516 -11.29 14.48 8.25
CA LEU A 516 -12.56 14.47 8.98
C LEU A 516 -12.90 13.07 9.52
N ILE A 517 -12.78 12.02 8.67
CA ILE A 517 -13.03 10.63 9.08
C ILE A 517 -12.08 10.23 10.20
N VAL A 518 -10.78 10.51 10.04
CA VAL A 518 -9.77 10.17 11.06
C VAL A 518 -10.04 10.93 12.36
N SER A 519 -10.36 12.22 12.29
CA SER A 519 -10.65 13.03 13.47
C SER A 519 -11.89 12.53 14.23
N CYS A 520 -12.97 12.22 13.51
CA CYS A 520 -14.17 11.64 14.12
C CYS A 520 -13.89 10.28 14.76
N THR A 521 -13.16 9.42 14.07
CA THR A 521 -12.79 8.09 14.58
C THR A 521 -11.84 8.20 15.77
N ALA A 522 -10.88 9.12 15.73
CA ALA A 522 -9.97 9.40 16.83
C ALA A 522 -10.71 9.94 18.06
N PHE A 523 -11.66 10.84 17.85
CA PHE A 523 -12.49 11.39 18.95
C PHE A 523 -13.28 10.28 19.66
N VAL A 524 -13.97 9.43 18.91
CA VAL A 524 -14.68 8.27 19.49
C VAL A 524 -13.70 7.30 20.15
N GLY A 525 -12.50 7.12 19.55
CA GLY A 525 -11.43 6.30 20.10
C GLY A 525 -10.92 6.80 21.44
N VAL A 526 -10.70 8.12 21.58
CA VAL A 526 -10.31 8.74 22.86
C VAL A 526 -11.40 8.50 23.91
N LEU A 527 -12.67 8.70 23.58
CA LEU A 527 -13.77 8.46 24.52
C LEU A 527 -13.86 6.99 24.94
N SER A 528 -13.66 6.05 24.01
CA SER A 528 -13.78 4.62 24.27
C SER A 528 -12.56 4.04 25.03
N LEU A 529 -11.35 4.53 24.76
CA LEU A 529 -10.11 4.07 25.37
C LEU A 529 -9.77 4.79 26.69
N ASN A 530 -10.25 6.04 26.88
CA ASN A 530 -9.95 6.83 28.08
C ASN A 530 -10.64 6.30 29.35
N TYR A 531 -11.54 5.35 29.22
CA TYR A 531 -12.16 4.66 30.36
C TYR A 531 -11.16 3.75 31.11
N GLN A 532 -10.01 3.45 30.53
CA GLN A 532 -8.91 2.69 31.16
C GLN A 532 -7.79 3.66 31.57
N ARG A 533 -7.60 3.85 32.86
CA ARG A 533 -6.82 4.90 33.55
C ARG A 533 -5.30 4.98 33.30
N ASP A 534 -4.68 4.15 32.45
CA ASP A 534 -3.22 4.16 32.23
C ASP A 534 -2.84 4.91 30.94
N TYR A 535 -2.35 6.11 31.08
CA TYR A 535 -2.02 7.08 30.03
C TYR A 535 -1.08 6.57 28.92
N THR A 536 -0.20 5.63 29.20
CA THR A 536 0.74 5.11 28.20
C THR A 536 0.19 3.99 27.33
N VAL A 537 -0.89 3.35 27.75
CA VAL A 537 -1.45 2.16 27.10
C VAL A 537 -2.43 2.50 25.97
N TRP A 538 -3.13 3.64 26.02
CA TRP A 538 -4.17 3.97 25.05
C TRP A 538 -3.71 4.77 23.81
N VAL A 539 -2.60 5.53 23.91
CA VAL A 539 -2.10 6.40 22.81
C VAL A 539 -1.72 5.57 21.59
N LEU A 540 -1.13 4.43 21.80
CA LEU A 540 -0.60 3.59 20.73
C LEU A 540 -1.68 2.80 19.97
N PRO A 541 -2.66 2.13 20.63
CA PRO A 541 -3.86 1.62 19.97
C PRO A 541 -4.61 2.71 19.19
N LEU A 542 -4.71 3.92 19.74
CA LEU A 542 -5.34 5.06 19.05
C LEU A 542 -4.59 5.44 17.77
N LEU A 543 -3.25 5.46 17.81
CA LEU A 543 -2.44 5.78 16.63
C LEU A 543 -2.62 4.71 15.52
N ILE A 544 -2.71 3.43 15.90
CA ILE A 544 -3.00 2.35 14.95
C ILE A 544 -4.39 2.52 14.33
N VAL A 545 -5.39 2.87 15.13
CA VAL A 545 -6.75 3.15 14.65
C VAL A 545 -6.75 4.34 13.70
N CYS A 546 -6.04 5.43 14.01
CA CYS A 546 -5.92 6.59 13.12
C CYS A 546 -5.28 6.23 11.79
N LEU A 547 -4.19 5.43 11.81
CA LEU A 547 -3.52 4.96 10.60
C LEU A 547 -4.45 4.08 9.76
N PHE A 548 -5.17 3.15 10.40
CA PHE A 548 -6.11 2.28 9.71
C PHE A 548 -7.31 3.06 9.16
N SER A 549 -7.86 4.01 9.93
CA SER A 549 -8.94 4.90 9.49
C SER A 549 -8.52 5.74 8.28
N TRP A 550 -7.27 6.24 8.28
CA TRP A 550 -6.70 6.93 7.13
C TRP A 550 -6.62 6.02 5.90
N LEU A 551 -6.16 4.79 6.06
CA LEU A 551 -6.05 3.82 4.97
C LEU A 551 -7.43 3.49 4.39
N VAL A 552 -8.42 3.21 5.24
CA VAL A 552 -9.80 2.95 4.82
C VAL A 552 -10.38 4.16 4.09
N ALA A 553 -10.28 5.35 4.66
CA ALA A 553 -10.75 6.58 4.03
C ALA A 553 -10.07 6.81 2.66
N HIS A 554 -8.77 6.56 2.57
CA HIS A 554 -8.04 6.67 1.31
C HIS A 554 -8.55 5.69 0.25
N CYS A 555 -8.79 4.43 0.60
CA CYS A 555 -9.31 3.43 -0.34
C CYS A 555 -10.69 3.82 -0.90
N PHE A 556 -11.60 4.30 -0.04
CA PHE A 556 -12.95 4.69 -0.48
C PHE A 556 -12.94 5.99 -1.28
N LEU A 557 -12.25 7.01 -0.81
CA LEU A 557 -12.22 8.30 -1.49
C LEU A 557 -11.38 8.27 -2.77
N SER A 558 -10.46 7.33 -2.95
CA SER A 558 -9.76 7.15 -4.22
C SER A 558 -10.69 6.67 -5.34
N VAL A 559 -11.73 5.89 -5.04
CA VAL A 559 -12.75 5.53 -6.04
C VAL A 559 -13.56 6.76 -6.45
N PHE A 560 -13.86 7.64 -5.50
CA PHE A 560 -14.53 8.91 -5.82
C PHE A 560 -13.68 9.78 -6.75
N GLU A 561 -12.37 9.86 -6.50
CA GLU A 561 -11.39 10.54 -7.36
C GLU A 561 -11.40 9.96 -8.79
N ILE A 562 -11.34 8.63 -8.92
CA ILE A 562 -11.42 7.95 -10.23
C ILE A 562 -12.73 8.32 -10.95
N VAL A 563 -13.87 8.34 -10.25
CA VAL A 563 -15.16 8.71 -10.85
C VAL A 563 -15.14 10.14 -11.38
N VAL A 564 -14.56 11.09 -10.64
CA VAL A 564 -14.44 12.50 -11.06
C VAL A 564 -13.57 12.63 -12.31
N ASP A 565 -12.43 11.94 -12.34
CA ASP A 565 -11.52 11.95 -13.51
C ASP A 565 -12.18 11.35 -14.76
N VAL A 566 -12.91 10.24 -14.57
CA VAL A 566 -13.66 9.60 -15.67
C VAL A 566 -14.75 10.55 -16.20
N LEU A 567 -15.53 11.18 -15.30
CA LEU A 567 -16.56 12.14 -15.69
C LEU A 567 -15.97 13.34 -16.42
N PHE A 568 -14.81 13.83 -16.00
CA PHE A 568 -14.13 14.91 -16.68
C PHE A 568 -13.71 14.51 -18.10
N LEU A 569 -13.14 13.33 -18.28
CA LEU A 569 -12.75 12.87 -19.61
C LEU A 569 -13.97 12.65 -20.51
N CYS A 570 -15.06 12.07 -19.99
CA CYS A 570 -16.33 11.94 -20.70
C CYS A 570 -16.87 13.32 -21.13
N PHE A 571 -16.85 14.29 -20.21
CA PHE A 571 -17.25 15.68 -20.48
C PHE A 571 -16.40 16.33 -21.58
N ALA A 572 -15.07 16.14 -21.52
CA ALA A 572 -14.16 16.69 -22.53
C ALA A 572 -14.37 16.06 -23.91
N VAL A 573 -14.63 14.76 -23.97
CA VAL A 573 -14.96 14.05 -25.21
C VAL A 573 -16.33 14.49 -25.75
N ASP A 574 -17.33 14.59 -24.87
CA ASP A 574 -18.70 15.02 -25.25
C ASP A 574 -18.70 16.43 -25.83
N THR A 575 -18.02 17.38 -25.17
CA THR A 575 -17.90 18.77 -25.66
C THR A 575 -17.06 18.93 -26.94
N LYS A 576 -16.20 17.94 -27.24
CA LYS A 576 -15.39 17.93 -28.48
C LYS A 576 -16.19 17.43 -29.68
N HIS A 577 -17.11 16.48 -29.49
CA HIS A 577 -17.83 15.82 -30.55
C HIS A 577 -19.26 16.35 -30.74
N ASN A 578 -19.86 16.91 -29.69
CA ASN A 578 -21.21 17.41 -29.66
C ASN A 578 -21.22 18.93 -29.38
N ASP A 579 -22.12 19.64 -30.01
CA ASP A 579 -22.28 21.12 -29.93
C ASP A 579 -23.63 21.57 -29.37
N GLY A 580 -24.55 20.61 -29.12
CA GLY A 580 -25.92 20.85 -28.66
C GLY A 580 -26.93 21.08 -29.79
N SER A 581 -26.51 20.99 -31.08
CA SER A 581 -27.42 21.10 -32.22
C SER A 581 -28.26 19.82 -32.38
N PRO A 582 -29.40 19.89 -33.10
CA PRO A 582 -30.20 18.70 -33.41
C PRO A 582 -29.36 17.63 -34.11
N GLY A 583 -29.28 16.43 -33.51
CA GLY A 583 -28.42 15.30 -33.95
C GLY A 583 -27.01 15.27 -33.36
N ARG A 584 -26.57 16.33 -32.65
CA ARG A 584 -25.30 16.39 -31.87
C ARG A 584 -25.54 16.91 -30.46
N GLU A 585 -26.61 16.43 -29.85
CA GLU A 585 -26.99 16.80 -28.50
C GLU A 585 -25.97 16.24 -27.48
N PHE A 586 -25.72 17.02 -26.43
CA PHE A 586 -24.86 16.58 -25.33
C PHE A 586 -25.45 15.40 -24.52
N TYR A 587 -24.61 14.52 -24.06
CA TYR A 587 -24.96 13.43 -23.14
C TYR A 587 -24.84 13.82 -21.66
N MET A 588 -24.20 14.96 -21.39
CA MET A 588 -23.91 15.43 -20.03
C MET A 588 -25.15 15.67 -19.17
N ASP A 589 -24.99 15.60 -17.85
CA ASP A 589 -26.03 15.94 -16.86
C ASP A 589 -26.43 17.44 -16.98
N LYS A 590 -27.68 17.76 -16.62
CA LYS A 590 -28.20 19.13 -16.66
C LYS A 590 -27.31 20.15 -15.95
N ALA A 591 -26.72 19.78 -14.80
CA ALA A 591 -25.82 20.65 -14.07
C ALA A 591 -24.53 21.00 -14.85
N LEU A 592 -24.03 20.07 -15.67
CA LEU A 592 -22.89 20.33 -16.57
C LEU A 592 -23.32 21.15 -17.78
N MET A 593 -24.55 20.96 -18.31
CA MET A 593 -25.10 21.79 -19.38
C MET A 593 -25.24 23.26 -18.97
N GLU A 594 -25.84 23.51 -17.81
CA GLU A 594 -25.94 24.88 -17.25
C GLU A 594 -24.56 25.53 -17.12
N PHE A 595 -23.56 24.78 -16.65
CA PHE A 595 -22.18 25.28 -16.57
C PHE A 595 -21.60 25.65 -17.93
N VAL A 596 -21.87 24.87 -18.99
CA VAL A 596 -21.41 25.15 -20.36
C VAL A 596 -22.13 26.38 -20.95
N GLU A 597 -23.45 26.50 -20.72
CA GLU A 597 -24.24 27.64 -21.18
C GLU A 597 -23.81 28.93 -20.47
N ASP A 598 -23.64 28.91 -19.14
CA ASP A 598 -23.12 30.05 -18.38
C ASP A 598 -21.73 30.48 -18.83
N SER A 599 -20.86 29.50 -19.17
CA SER A 599 -19.53 29.78 -19.69
C SER A 599 -19.56 30.42 -21.08
N LYS A 600 -20.48 29.98 -21.95
CA LYS A 600 -20.69 30.58 -23.30
C LYS A 600 -21.27 31.99 -23.18
N ASN A 601 -22.26 32.21 -22.32
CA ASN A 601 -22.88 33.51 -22.08
C ASN A 601 -21.88 34.54 -21.52
N MET A 602 -20.97 34.11 -20.62
CA MET A 602 -19.92 34.99 -20.11
C MET A 602 -18.85 35.30 -21.16
N ALA A 603 -18.48 34.34 -22.02
CA ALA A 603 -17.54 34.56 -23.12
C ALA A 603 -18.12 35.45 -24.22
N GLY A 604 -19.46 35.43 -24.39
CA GLY A 604 -20.17 36.36 -25.33
C GLY A 604 -20.24 37.78 -24.77
N ARG A 605 -20.28 37.98 -23.43
CA ARG A 605 -20.25 39.34 -22.82
C ARG A 605 -18.86 39.96 -22.78
N ASP A 606 -17.81 39.18 -22.82
CA ASP A 606 -16.41 39.68 -22.82
C ASP A 606 -15.86 39.95 -24.22
N ARG A 607 -16.69 39.80 -25.32
CA ARG A 607 -16.35 40.33 -26.63
C ARG A 607 -16.80 41.78 -26.71
N PRO A 608 -15.87 42.75 -26.89
CA PRO A 608 -16.25 44.11 -27.31
C PRO A 608 -16.98 43.97 -28.64
N GLU A 609 -18.13 44.64 -28.78
CA GLU A 609 -18.72 44.90 -30.08
C GLU A 609 -17.66 45.56 -30.96
N ALA A 610 -17.01 44.80 -31.84
CA ALA A 610 -16.23 45.33 -32.94
C ALA A 610 -17.24 45.62 -34.03
N ASP A 611 -17.53 46.91 -34.22
CA ASP A 611 -18.16 47.46 -35.36
C ASP A 611 -17.53 46.93 -36.67
N GLY A 612 -18.42 46.67 -37.58
CA GLY A 612 -18.33 46.14 -38.91
C GLY A 612 -16.99 46.22 -39.66
N ASP A 613 -16.57 45.13 -40.24
CA ASP A 613 -16.47 45.00 -41.70
C ASP A 613 -16.16 43.54 -42.05
N GLY A 614 -16.81 43.09 -43.10
CA GLY A 614 -16.82 41.71 -43.52
C GLY A 614 -15.47 41.17 -44.01
N ALA A 615 -15.17 40.01 -43.51
CA ALA A 615 -14.36 39.03 -44.23
C ALA A 615 -14.85 37.62 -43.83
N GLU A 616 -15.70 37.09 -44.67
CA GLU A 616 -16.18 35.71 -44.68
C GLU A 616 -15.01 34.76 -44.92
N MET A 617 -14.49 34.16 -43.83
CA MET A 617 -13.51 33.07 -43.92
C MET A 617 -14.27 31.75 -44.02
N LYS A 618 -14.35 31.22 -45.26
CA LYS A 618 -14.85 29.86 -45.54
C LYS A 618 -14.04 28.81 -44.79
N PRO A 619 -14.69 27.83 -44.12
CA PRO A 619 -13.97 26.71 -43.52
C PRO A 619 -13.45 25.78 -44.62
N MET A 620 -12.16 25.41 -44.53
CA MET A 620 -11.59 24.35 -45.35
C MET A 620 -12.24 23.01 -44.98
N THR A 621 -12.97 22.47 -45.93
CA THR A 621 -13.46 21.10 -45.94
C THR A 621 -12.28 20.15 -46.13
N HIS A 622 -11.89 19.39 -45.12
CA HIS A 622 -11.13 18.16 -45.28
C HIS A 622 -12.07 16.98 -45.33
N GLY A 623 -11.88 16.19 -46.37
CA GLY A 623 -12.72 15.13 -46.88
C GLY A 623 -13.06 13.99 -45.93
N GLY A 624 -14.17 13.38 -46.30
CA GLY A 624 -14.82 12.30 -45.57
C GLY A 624 -13.99 11.07 -45.37
N GLY A 625 -14.28 10.44 -44.23
CA GLY A 625 -14.01 9.09 -43.92
C GLY A 625 -15.17 8.58 -43.09
N THR A 626 -16.09 7.92 -43.74
CA THR A 626 -17.17 7.12 -43.17
C THR A 626 -16.60 6.03 -42.30
N PHE A 627 -17.01 5.98 -41.04
CA PHE A 627 -16.84 4.82 -40.20
C PHE A 627 -18.22 4.25 -39.84
N ALA A 628 -18.41 2.99 -40.29
CA ALA A 628 -19.48 2.10 -39.86
C ALA A 628 -19.15 1.49 -38.49
#